data_502814ba874d1878ea38068418e0c6db
#
_entry.id   502814ba874d1878ea38068418e0c6db
#
_cell.length_a   1.000
_cell.length_b   1.000
_cell.length_c   1.000
_cell.angle_alpha   90.00
_cell.angle_beta   90.00
_cell.angle_gamma   90.00
#
_symmetry.space_group_name_H-M   'P 1'
#
loop_
_entity.id
_entity.type
_entity.pdbx_description
1 polymer ?
#
loop_
_entity_poly.entity_id
_entity_poly.type
_entity_poly.pdbx_seq_one_letter_code
_entity_poly.pdbx_strand_id
1 'polypeptide(L)'
;VGGPDHVIGKFLDGLTEVMMAFVKIITYYAPIAFFALFADLVATYGSSVASAYGRAMVVYYPLCFIYIFTAFPLFAYIGGGRHGIKTMFQHIARPAIMSLGTCSSSATIPTNLREAEDTGIPKDVADMVVPMGATMHMDGSCFSCVLKIAFVLGAMGVDMPWTMLPAVVAVAVLSSVGMSGVPGGGYIGEYIICSIFFPQQIEVAFPILVAIGNLVDPPATMINSAGDYVVCYIVARVTDGKDWLDRAIAARHAK
;
A
#
# COMPACT_ATOMS: atom_id res chain seq x y z
N VAL A 1 0.26 24.95 -16.52
CA VAL A 1 1.02 25.27 -17.73
C VAL A 1 0.95 24.06 -18.65
N GLY A 2 0.11 24.11 -19.72
CA GLY A 2 -0.03 23.09 -20.75
C GLY A 2 -0.70 21.80 -20.24
N GLY A 3 -1.88 21.46 -20.77
CA GLY A 3 -2.56 20.19 -20.47
C GLY A 3 -1.76 18.96 -20.93
N PRO A 4 -2.31 17.74 -20.78
CA PRO A 4 -1.63 16.47 -21.15
C PRO A 4 -1.18 16.42 -22.61
N ASP A 5 -1.82 17.19 -23.49
CA ASP A 5 -1.45 17.29 -24.92
C ASP A 5 -0.26 18.21 -25.20
N HIS A 6 0.23 18.94 -24.20
CA HIS A 6 1.42 19.78 -24.35
C HIS A 6 2.68 18.93 -24.55
N VAL A 7 3.65 19.44 -25.30
CA VAL A 7 4.91 18.71 -25.62
C VAL A 7 5.62 18.20 -24.35
N ILE A 8 5.61 19.00 -23.28
CA ILE A 8 6.20 18.61 -22.00
C ILE A 8 5.41 17.47 -21.35
N GLY A 9 4.06 17.49 -21.40
CA GLY A 9 3.23 16.41 -20.91
C GLY A 9 3.53 15.09 -21.62
N LYS A 10 3.52 15.11 -22.96
CA LYS A 10 3.86 13.93 -23.80
C LYS A 10 5.27 13.41 -23.55
N PHE A 11 6.24 14.30 -23.32
CA PHE A 11 7.61 13.90 -22.98
C PHE A 11 7.67 13.19 -21.62
N LEU A 12 6.99 13.72 -20.60
CA LEU A 12 6.95 13.11 -19.27
C LEU A 12 6.22 11.77 -19.28
N ASP A 13 5.13 11.66 -20.04
CA ASP A 13 4.40 10.40 -20.22
C ASP A 13 5.29 9.35 -20.90
N GLY A 14 5.97 9.71 -22.00
CA GLY A 14 6.92 8.83 -22.67
C GLY A 14 8.08 8.42 -21.76
N LEU A 15 8.60 9.35 -20.95
CA LEU A 15 9.64 9.02 -19.96
C LEU A 15 9.14 8.04 -18.92
N THR A 16 7.90 8.23 -18.43
CA THR A 16 7.26 7.31 -17.48
C THR A 16 7.10 5.91 -18.08
N GLU A 17 6.65 5.80 -19.34
CA GLU A 17 6.55 4.50 -20.04
C GLU A 17 7.91 3.79 -20.14
N VAL A 18 8.97 4.51 -20.48
CA VAL A 18 10.33 3.97 -20.55
C VAL A 18 10.79 3.49 -19.17
N MET A 19 10.57 4.29 -18.12
CA MET A 19 10.93 3.89 -16.74
C MET A 19 10.14 2.67 -16.27
N MET A 20 8.84 2.60 -16.57
CA MET A 20 8.02 1.43 -16.23
C MET A 20 8.45 0.17 -17.01
N ALA A 21 8.85 0.31 -18.27
CA ALA A 21 9.42 -0.80 -19.03
C ALA A 21 10.74 -1.28 -18.42
N PHE A 22 11.58 -0.36 -17.96
CA PHE A 22 12.83 -0.68 -17.26
C PHE A 22 12.59 -1.41 -15.94
N VAL A 23 11.65 -0.94 -15.11
CA VAL A 23 11.21 -1.63 -13.88
C VAL A 23 10.72 -3.03 -14.19
N LYS A 24 9.93 -3.20 -15.25
CA LYS A 24 9.44 -4.52 -15.68
C LYS A 24 10.58 -5.47 -16.03
N ILE A 25 11.62 -5.00 -16.73
CA ILE A 25 12.80 -5.82 -17.04
C ILE A 25 13.50 -6.26 -15.75
N ILE A 26 13.72 -5.34 -14.80
CA ILE A 26 14.32 -5.66 -13.49
C ILE A 26 13.49 -6.69 -12.76
N THR A 27 12.16 -6.55 -12.78
CA THR A 27 11.23 -7.47 -12.10
C THR A 27 11.33 -8.92 -12.63
N TYR A 28 11.72 -9.14 -13.88
CA TYR A 28 11.97 -10.50 -14.39
C TYR A 28 13.14 -11.19 -13.68
N TYR A 29 14.09 -10.44 -13.13
CA TYR A 29 15.20 -11.00 -12.33
C TYR A 29 14.82 -11.23 -10.86
N ALA A 30 13.70 -10.67 -10.41
CA ALA A 30 13.27 -10.75 -9.00
C ALA A 30 13.21 -12.20 -8.46
N PRO A 31 12.64 -13.19 -9.16
CA PRO A 31 12.60 -14.56 -8.66
C PRO A 31 14.00 -15.15 -8.40
N ILE A 32 14.95 -14.85 -9.29
CA ILE A 32 16.34 -15.32 -9.17
C ILE A 32 17.04 -14.60 -8.00
N ALA A 33 16.86 -13.28 -7.92
CA ALA A 33 17.43 -12.47 -6.85
C ALA A 33 16.88 -12.87 -5.48
N PHE A 34 15.57 -13.11 -5.37
CA PHE A 34 14.95 -13.57 -4.13
C PHE A 34 15.40 -14.98 -3.76
N PHE A 35 15.48 -15.91 -4.71
CA PHE A 35 16.02 -17.22 -4.44
C PHE A 35 17.44 -17.14 -3.87
N ALA A 36 18.32 -16.35 -4.50
CA ALA A 36 19.68 -16.16 -4.04
C ALA A 36 19.73 -15.51 -2.64
N LEU A 37 18.91 -14.47 -2.40
CA LEU A 37 18.81 -13.79 -1.12
C LEU A 37 18.33 -14.73 -0.01
N PHE A 38 17.27 -15.51 -0.25
CA PHE A 38 16.77 -16.45 0.75
C PHE A 38 17.74 -17.62 0.98
N ALA A 39 18.42 -18.10 -0.06
CA ALA A 39 19.44 -19.12 0.09
C ALA A 39 20.61 -18.62 0.96
N ASP A 40 21.07 -17.41 0.74
CA ASP A 40 22.11 -16.76 1.54
C ASP A 40 21.66 -16.55 3.00
N LEU A 41 20.45 -16.03 3.22
CA LEU A 41 19.88 -15.86 4.56
C LEU A 41 19.78 -17.19 5.31
N VAL A 42 19.30 -18.26 4.67
CA VAL A 42 19.20 -19.58 5.29
C VAL A 42 20.58 -20.18 5.53
N ALA A 43 21.54 -19.99 4.62
CA ALA A 43 22.92 -20.44 4.79
C ALA A 43 23.63 -19.74 5.96
N THR A 44 23.37 -18.42 6.12
CA THR A 44 24.03 -17.58 7.13
C THR A 44 23.37 -17.72 8.51
N TYR A 45 22.04 -17.75 8.57
CA TYR A 45 21.28 -17.69 9.84
C TYR A 45 20.53 -19.00 10.17
N GLY A 46 20.61 -20.01 9.31
CA GLY A 46 19.97 -21.31 9.50
C GLY A 46 18.45 -21.31 9.22
N SER A 47 17.83 -22.48 9.42
CA SER A 47 16.39 -22.70 9.14
C SER A 47 15.45 -21.89 10.04
N SER A 48 15.93 -21.35 11.15
CA SER A 48 15.16 -20.47 12.04
C SER A 48 14.68 -19.21 11.34
N VAL A 49 15.43 -18.69 10.36
CA VAL A 49 15.05 -17.54 9.55
C VAL A 49 13.82 -17.85 8.71
N ALA A 50 13.79 -18.99 8.02
CA ALA A 50 12.63 -19.39 7.21
C ALA A 50 11.35 -19.48 8.06
N SER A 51 11.45 -20.03 9.28
CA SER A 51 10.33 -20.13 10.20
C SER A 51 9.87 -18.75 10.71
N ALA A 52 10.80 -17.82 10.92
CA ALA A 52 10.49 -16.46 11.35
C ALA A 52 9.75 -15.68 10.25
N TYR A 53 10.20 -15.77 9.00
CA TYR A 53 9.50 -15.18 7.85
C TYR A 53 8.10 -15.78 7.66
N GLY A 54 7.97 -17.11 7.75
CA GLY A 54 6.68 -17.80 7.69
C GLY A 54 5.73 -17.31 8.77
N ARG A 55 6.22 -17.12 10.00
CA ARG A 55 5.44 -16.58 11.12
C ARG A 55 4.99 -15.14 10.86
N ALA A 56 5.85 -14.30 10.31
CA ALA A 56 5.51 -12.93 9.95
C ALA A 56 4.38 -12.89 8.90
N MET A 57 4.43 -13.74 7.89
CA MET A 57 3.38 -13.86 6.88
C MET A 57 2.04 -14.33 7.49
N VAL A 58 2.08 -15.35 8.36
CA VAL A 58 0.88 -15.87 9.05
C VAL A 58 0.22 -14.83 9.94
N VAL A 59 0.95 -13.87 10.46
CA VAL A 59 0.40 -12.74 11.23
C VAL A 59 -0.10 -11.64 10.30
N TYR A 60 0.70 -11.26 9.31
CA TYR A 60 0.43 -10.07 8.50
C TYR A 60 -0.72 -10.26 7.51
N TYR A 61 -0.77 -11.39 6.79
CA TYR A 61 -1.80 -11.63 5.78
C TYR A 61 -3.21 -11.65 6.39
N PRO A 62 -3.49 -12.40 7.47
CA PRO A 62 -4.79 -12.31 8.14
C PRO A 62 -5.11 -10.91 8.66
N LEU A 63 -4.13 -10.18 9.20
CA LEU A 63 -4.33 -8.80 9.66
C LEU A 63 -4.83 -7.91 8.52
N CYS A 64 -4.23 -8.03 7.33
CA CYS A 64 -4.66 -7.28 6.16
C CYS A 64 -6.11 -7.60 5.75
N PHE A 65 -6.48 -8.87 5.74
CA PHE A 65 -7.86 -9.26 5.45
C PHE A 65 -8.82 -8.77 6.53
N ILE A 66 -8.48 -8.90 7.81
CA ILE A 66 -9.30 -8.37 8.92
C ILE A 66 -9.50 -6.85 8.73
N TYR A 67 -8.47 -6.11 8.35
CA TYR A 67 -8.56 -4.68 8.11
C TYR A 67 -9.54 -4.33 6.99
N ILE A 68 -9.50 -5.03 5.86
CA ILE A 68 -10.44 -4.83 4.74
C ILE A 68 -11.90 -5.08 5.17
N PHE A 69 -12.13 -6.09 6.01
CA PHE A 69 -13.48 -6.44 6.44
C PHE A 69 -13.98 -5.69 7.68
N THR A 70 -13.11 -4.88 8.32
CA THR A 70 -13.48 -4.08 9.51
C THR A 70 -13.34 -2.59 9.28
N ALA A 71 -12.15 -2.11 8.94
CA ALA A 71 -11.88 -0.69 8.81
C ALA A 71 -12.51 -0.09 7.53
N PHE A 72 -12.41 -0.77 6.40
CA PHE A 72 -12.98 -0.26 5.15
C PHE A 72 -14.51 -0.14 5.18
N PRO A 73 -15.29 -1.13 5.66
CA PRO A 73 -16.71 -0.94 5.87
C PRO A 73 -17.04 0.19 6.84
N LEU A 74 -16.22 0.40 7.87
CA LEU A 74 -16.40 1.53 8.79
C LEU A 74 -16.21 2.87 8.07
N PHE A 75 -15.16 3.01 7.26
CA PHE A 75 -14.90 4.22 6.48
C PHE A 75 -15.99 4.46 5.43
N ALA A 76 -16.41 3.41 4.73
CA ALA A 76 -17.51 3.48 3.78
C ALA A 76 -18.85 3.83 4.47
N TYR A 77 -19.09 3.33 5.69
CA TYR A 77 -20.24 3.70 6.50
C TYR A 77 -20.19 5.17 6.93
N ILE A 78 -19.04 5.63 7.40
CA ILE A 78 -18.82 7.04 7.74
C ILE A 78 -19.08 7.91 6.51
N GLY A 79 -18.60 7.53 5.33
CA GLY A 79 -18.70 8.30 4.09
C GLY A 79 -20.06 8.25 3.40
N GLY A 80 -20.75 7.08 3.39
CA GLY A 80 -21.96 6.84 2.60
C GLY A 80 -23.07 6.07 3.33
N GLY A 81 -22.99 5.94 4.67
CA GLY A 81 -23.98 5.22 5.46
C GLY A 81 -24.06 3.73 5.09
N ARG A 82 -25.25 3.14 5.27
CA ARG A 82 -25.47 1.72 4.95
C ARG A 82 -25.30 1.43 3.45
N HIS A 83 -25.66 2.36 2.59
CA HIS A 83 -25.46 2.24 1.14
C HIS A 83 -23.96 2.26 0.80
N GLY A 84 -23.15 3.02 1.54
CA GLY A 84 -21.70 3.05 1.38
C GLY A 84 -21.05 1.69 1.57
N ILE A 85 -21.43 0.93 2.61
CA ILE A 85 -20.91 -0.44 2.82
C ILE A 85 -21.24 -1.33 1.61
N LYS A 86 -22.50 -1.31 1.18
CA LYS A 86 -22.96 -2.16 0.08
C LYS A 86 -22.23 -1.85 -1.22
N THR A 87 -22.16 -0.58 -1.60
CA THR A 87 -21.50 -0.14 -2.84
C THR A 87 -19.99 -0.38 -2.77
N MET A 88 -19.36 -0.14 -1.62
CA MET A 88 -17.94 -0.44 -1.44
C MET A 88 -17.64 -1.92 -1.75
N PHE A 89 -18.38 -2.87 -1.18
CA PHE A 89 -18.13 -4.30 -1.47
C PHE A 89 -18.42 -4.72 -2.90
N GLN A 90 -19.26 -3.99 -3.62
CA GLN A 90 -19.51 -4.23 -5.05
C GLN A 90 -18.34 -3.82 -5.94
N HIS A 91 -17.54 -2.85 -5.53
CA HIS A 91 -16.53 -2.20 -6.35
C HIS A 91 -15.09 -2.42 -5.90
N ILE A 92 -14.85 -2.75 -4.61
CA ILE A 92 -13.49 -2.84 -4.04
C ILE A 92 -12.66 -4.02 -4.58
N ALA A 93 -13.30 -5.09 -5.06
CA ALA A 93 -12.59 -6.31 -5.43
C ALA A 93 -11.59 -6.10 -6.58
N ARG A 94 -11.95 -5.27 -7.58
CA ARG A 94 -11.07 -5.04 -8.75
C ARG A 94 -9.79 -4.29 -8.37
N PRO A 95 -9.84 -3.13 -7.69
CA PRO A 95 -8.61 -2.47 -7.23
C PRO A 95 -7.80 -3.35 -6.27
N ALA A 96 -8.46 -4.09 -5.37
CA ALA A 96 -7.76 -4.98 -4.44
C ALA A 96 -6.97 -6.08 -5.17
N ILE A 97 -7.58 -6.77 -6.14
CA ILE A 97 -6.92 -7.83 -6.93
C ILE A 97 -5.82 -7.23 -7.83
N MET A 98 -6.08 -6.09 -8.46
CA MET A 98 -5.11 -5.42 -9.32
C MET A 98 -3.86 -5.02 -8.54
N SER A 99 -4.02 -4.38 -7.39
CA SER A 99 -2.91 -3.95 -6.55
C SER A 99 -2.17 -5.12 -5.89
N LEU A 100 -2.89 -6.16 -5.47
CA LEU A 100 -2.29 -7.39 -4.96
C LEU A 100 -1.37 -8.05 -6.00
N GLY A 101 -1.79 -8.06 -7.27
CA GLY A 101 -1.03 -8.70 -8.35
C GLY A 101 0.11 -7.85 -8.91
N THR A 102 0.00 -6.53 -8.83
CA THR A 102 1.00 -5.59 -9.40
C THR A 102 2.00 -5.07 -8.37
N CYS A 103 1.67 -5.16 -7.07
CA CYS A 103 2.42 -4.49 -6.01
C CYS A 103 2.65 -2.99 -6.32
N SER A 104 1.66 -2.34 -6.96
CA SER A 104 1.77 -0.94 -7.39
C SER A 104 0.45 -0.20 -7.24
N SER A 105 0.39 0.73 -6.28
CA SER A 105 -0.74 1.66 -6.14
C SER A 105 -0.88 2.56 -7.36
N SER A 106 0.24 3.01 -7.93
CA SER A 106 0.23 3.85 -9.13
C SER A 106 -0.36 3.13 -10.35
N ALA A 107 -0.05 1.84 -10.56
CA ALA A 107 -0.63 1.04 -11.63
C ALA A 107 -2.14 0.79 -11.43
N THR A 108 -2.62 0.91 -10.19
CA THR A 108 -4.04 0.68 -9.83
C THR A 108 -4.89 1.95 -9.94
N ILE A 109 -4.28 3.15 -10.08
CA ILE A 109 -5.00 4.43 -10.20
C ILE A 109 -6.14 4.36 -11.24
N PRO A 110 -5.93 3.91 -12.50
CA PRO A 110 -7.01 3.86 -13.48
C PRO A 110 -8.17 2.96 -13.06
N THR A 111 -7.88 1.86 -12.37
CA THR A 111 -8.91 0.94 -11.85
C THR A 111 -9.70 1.61 -10.72
N ASN A 112 -9.04 2.26 -9.79
CA ASN A 112 -9.70 3.01 -8.70
C ASN A 112 -10.59 4.13 -9.24
N LEU A 113 -10.11 4.91 -10.23
CA LEU A 113 -10.89 5.98 -10.84
C LEU A 113 -12.16 5.44 -11.51
N ARG A 114 -12.05 4.31 -12.22
CA ARG A 114 -13.20 3.66 -12.85
C ARG A 114 -14.21 3.18 -11.83
N GLU A 115 -13.77 2.52 -10.76
CA GLU A 115 -14.68 2.05 -9.71
C GLU A 115 -15.29 3.22 -8.92
N ALA A 116 -14.58 4.33 -8.77
CA ALA A 116 -15.11 5.57 -8.21
C ALA A 116 -16.22 6.16 -9.08
N GLU A 117 -16.03 6.22 -10.41
CA GLU A 117 -17.04 6.63 -11.37
C GLU A 117 -18.25 5.69 -11.35
N ASP A 118 -17.99 4.37 -11.38
CA ASP A 118 -19.03 3.33 -11.28
C ASP A 118 -19.77 3.34 -9.93
N THR A 119 -19.21 3.87 -8.87
CA THR A 119 -19.88 4.10 -7.59
C THR A 119 -20.73 5.38 -7.60
N GLY A 120 -20.37 6.36 -8.41
CA GLY A 120 -20.94 7.70 -8.46
C GLY A 120 -20.28 8.70 -7.52
N ILE A 121 -19.03 8.42 -7.14
CA ILE A 121 -18.18 9.37 -6.43
C ILE A 121 -17.98 10.60 -7.34
N PRO A 122 -18.10 11.84 -6.81
CA PRO A 122 -17.86 13.04 -7.59
C PRO A 122 -16.49 12.99 -8.26
N LYS A 123 -16.46 13.37 -9.54
CA LYS A 123 -15.28 13.23 -10.38
C LYS A 123 -14.08 14.02 -9.85
N ASP A 124 -14.31 15.23 -9.39
CA ASP A 124 -13.29 16.10 -8.79
C ASP A 124 -12.69 15.50 -7.50
N VAL A 125 -13.49 14.81 -6.70
CA VAL A 125 -13.03 14.06 -5.52
C VAL A 125 -12.15 12.89 -5.96
N ALA A 126 -12.62 12.06 -6.90
CA ALA A 126 -11.88 10.90 -7.36
C ALA A 126 -10.55 11.28 -8.03
N ASP A 127 -10.57 12.27 -8.94
CA ASP A 127 -9.39 12.73 -9.69
C ASP A 127 -8.33 13.34 -8.76
N MET A 128 -8.69 13.82 -7.57
CA MET A 128 -7.75 14.34 -6.59
C MET A 128 -7.32 13.27 -5.59
N VAL A 129 -8.26 12.57 -4.99
CA VAL A 129 -7.98 11.65 -3.86
C VAL A 129 -7.22 10.42 -4.30
N VAL A 130 -7.60 9.80 -5.41
CA VAL A 130 -6.98 8.54 -5.86
C VAL A 130 -5.51 8.71 -6.22
N PRO A 131 -5.08 9.70 -7.04
CA PRO A 131 -3.66 9.88 -7.33
C PRO A 131 -2.83 10.31 -6.11
N MET A 132 -3.41 11.15 -5.23
CA MET A 132 -2.73 11.53 -3.98
C MET A 132 -2.61 10.34 -3.04
N GLY A 133 -3.67 9.56 -2.89
CA GLY A 133 -3.70 8.37 -2.05
C GLY A 133 -2.65 7.35 -2.46
N ALA A 134 -2.47 7.11 -3.76
CA ALA A 134 -1.47 6.19 -4.29
C ALA A 134 -0.02 6.46 -3.82
N THR A 135 0.25 7.65 -3.28
CA THR A 135 1.56 8.04 -2.74
C THR A 135 1.54 8.35 -1.25
N MET A 136 0.39 8.64 -0.66
CA MET A 136 0.29 9.14 0.72
C MET A 136 -0.53 8.22 1.64
N HIS A 137 -1.50 7.50 1.10
CA HIS A 137 -2.36 6.60 1.86
C HIS A 137 -1.73 5.20 1.92
N MET A 138 -0.99 4.93 2.97
CA MET A 138 -0.09 3.78 3.09
C MET A 138 -0.39 2.93 4.34
N ASP A 139 -1.67 2.62 4.59
CA ASP A 139 -2.11 1.88 5.78
C ASP A 139 -1.45 0.50 5.90
N GLY A 140 -1.42 -0.27 4.81
CA GLY A 140 -0.76 -1.57 4.77
C GLY A 140 0.74 -1.43 4.96
N SER A 141 1.38 -0.47 4.30
CA SER A 141 2.80 -0.20 4.50
C SER A 141 3.11 0.21 5.94
N CYS A 142 2.24 0.98 6.59
CA CYS A 142 2.39 1.34 8.00
C CYS A 142 2.38 0.09 8.90
N PHE A 143 1.42 -0.83 8.71
CA PHE A 143 1.41 -2.12 9.43
C PHE A 143 2.65 -2.95 9.14
N SER A 144 3.10 -2.99 7.88
CA SER A 144 4.31 -3.72 7.51
C SER A 144 5.56 -3.14 8.17
N CYS A 145 5.66 -1.81 8.32
CA CYS A 145 6.79 -1.18 9.02
C CYS A 145 6.84 -1.57 10.49
N VAL A 146 5.71 -1.61 11.20
CA VAL A 146 5.66 -2.08 12.59
C VAL A 146 6.13 -3.54 12.67
N LEU A 147 5.61 -4.40 11.79
CA LEU A 147 6.01 -5.80 11.72
C LEU A 147 7.50 -5.96 11.45
N LYS A 148 8.05 -5.20 10.50
CA LYS A 148 9.47 -5.21 10.11
C LYS A 148 10.38 -4.82 11.26
N ILE A 149 10.03 -3.75 12.00
CA ILE A 149 10.80 -3.30 13.17
C ILE A 149 10.81 -4.40 14.23
N ALA A 150 9.64 -4.94 14.58
CA ALA A 150 9.52 -6.01 15.57
C ALA A 150 10.28 -7.28 15.14
N PHE A 151 10.24 -7.60 13.84
CA PHE A 151 10.95 -8.76 13.29
C PHE A 151 12.46 -8.65 13.44
N VAL A 152 13.05 -7.51 13.06
CA VAL A 152 14.51 -7.32 13.14
C VAL A 152 14.97 -7.26 14.59
N LEU A 153 14.24 -6.57 15.48
CA LEU A 153 14.53 -6.59 16.92
C LEU A 153 14.52 -8.01 17.47
N GLY A 154 13.49 -8.80 17.14
CA GLY A 154 13.41 -10.21 17.55
C GLY A 154 14.53 -11.07 16.95
N ALA A 155 14.93 -10.84 15.70
CA ALA A 155 16.04 -11.54 15.07
C ALA A 155 17.39 -11.21 15.72
N MET A 156 17.54 -10.02 16.26
CA MET A 156 18.72 -9.57 17.03
C MET A 156 18.66 -9.94 18.51
N GLY A 157 17.60 -10.61 18.96
CA GLY A 157 17.42 -10.97 20.37
C GLY A 157 17.13 -9.77 21.30
N VAL A 158 16.63 -8.68 20.73
CA VAL A 158 16.27 -7.45 21.46
C VAL A 158 14.77 -7.43 21.69
N ASP A 159 14.36 -7.31 22.96
CA ASP A 159 12.96 -7.15 23.32
C ASP A 159 12.43 -5.77 22.90
N MET A 160 11.18 -5.74 22.43
CA MET A 160 10.47 -4.51 22.11
C MET A 160 9.56 -4.12 23.30
N PRO A 161 10.01 -3.27 24.22
CA PRO A 161 9.20 -2.87 25.37
C PRO A 161 8.03 -1.98 24.92
N TRP A 162 6.94 -2.01 25.66
CA TRP A 162 5.73 -1.20 25.37
C TRP A 162 6.02 0.32 25.28
N THR A 163 7.04 0.79 26.01
CA THR A 163 7.50 2.18 25.96
C THR A 163 8.08 2.59 24.61
N MET A 164 8.49 1.63 23.79
CA MET A 164 9.03 1.87 22.45
C MET A 164 7.92 2.03 21.39
N LEU A 165 6.70 1.54 21.66
CA LEU A 165 5.59 1.56 20.70
C LEU A 165 5.30 2.95 20.10
N PRO A 166 5.26 4.06 20.85
CA PRO A 166 5.03 5.38 20.25
C PRO A 166 6.08 5.75 19.21
N ALA A 167 7.36 5.44 19.48
CA ALA A 167 8.44 5.67 18.52
C ALA A 167 8.32 4.76 17.29
N VAL A 168 7.99 3.48 17.50
CA VAL A 168 7.76 2.51 16.42
C VAL A 168 6.63 2.98 15.52
N VAL A 169 5.49 3.41 16.07
CA VAL A 169 4.36 3.92 15.31
C VAL A 169 4.73 5.20 14.55
N ALA A 170 5.41 6.15 15.20
CA ALA A 170 5.83 7.38 14.56
C ALA A 170 6.76 7.11 13.37
N VAL A 171 7.75 6.23 13.55
CA VAL A 171 8.67 5.85 12.47
C VAL A 171 7.95 5.05 11.39
N ALA A 172 7.01 4.16 11.74
CA ALA A 172 6.22 3.43 10.77
C ALA A 172 5.40 4.36 9.87
N VAL A 173 4.76 5.38 10.44
CA VAL A 173 4.02 6.41 9.67
C VAL A 173 4.97 7.21 8.78
N LEU A 174 6.07 7.72 9.32
CA LEU A 174 7.03 8.51 8.54
C LEU A 174 7.66 7.69 7.41
N SER A 175 8.03 6.44 7.70
CA SER A 175 8.61 5.53 6.70
C SER A 175 7.60 5.16 5.61
N SER A 176 6.35 4.90 5.98
CA SER A 176 5.31 4.53 5.02
C SER A 176 4.96 5.68 4.05
N VAL A 177 4.89 6.90 4.54
CA VAL A 177 4.70 8.10 3.69
C VAL A 177 5.92 8.36 2.79
N GLY A 178 7.11 7.97 3.21
CA GLY A 178 8.33 8.06 2.40
C GLY A 178 8.42 7.00 1.29
N MET A 179 7.57 5.97 1.32
CA MET A 179 7.52 4.94 0.28
C MET A 179 6.84 5.48 -0.99
N SER A 180 7.18 4.87 -2.13
CA SER A 180 6.59 5.21 -3.42
C SER A 180 5.57 4.16 -3.84
N GLY A 181 4.48 4.57 -4.47
CA GLY A 181 3.43 3.69 -5.00
C GLY A 181 3.81 2.87 -6.24
N VAL A 182 5.10 2.75 -6.55
CA VAL A 182 5.64 1.92 -7.65
C VAL A 182 6.25 0.62 -7.11
N PRO A 183 6.37 -0.44 -7.91
CA PRO A 183 7.03 -1.68 -7.48
C PRO A 183 8.45 -1.41 -6.95
N GLY A 184 8.77 -1.96 -5.78
CA GLY A 184 10.06 -1.72 -5.10
C GLY A 184 10.17 -0.37 -4.39
N GLY A 185 9.13 0.46 -4.37
CA GLY A 185 9.12 1.76 -3.69
C GLY A 185 9.26 1.69 -2.16
N GLY A 186 9.14 0.50 -1.58
CA GLY A 186 9.31 0.25 -0.15
C GLY A 186 10.72 0.44 0.40
N TYR A 187 11.75 0.31 -0.44
CA TYR A 187 13.15 0.32 0.00
C TYR A 187 13.58 1.61 0.71
N ILE A 188 13.00 2.74 0.36
CA ILE A 188 13.27 4.02 1.04
C ILE A 188 12.76 3.96 2.49
N GLY A 189 11.57 3.45 2.71
CA GLY A 189 11.00 3.28 4.04
C GLY A 189 11.81 2.30 4.89
N GLU A 190 12.29 1.21 4.30
CA GLU A 190 13.16 0.23 4.97
C GLU A 190 14.50 0.84 5.37
N TYR A 191 15.07 1.68 4.50
CA TYR A 191 16.29 2.42 4.82
C TYR A 191 16.08 3.42 5.96
N ILE A 192 14.93 4.12 6.00
CA ILE A 192 14.56 5.03 7.09
C ILE A 192 14.48 4.25 8.42
N ILE A 193 13.82 3.08 8.43
CA ILE A 193 13.75 2.21 9.60
C ILE A 193 15.16 1.83 10.08
N CYS A 194 16.02 1.38 9.17
CA CYS A 194 17.39 1.02 9.49
C CYS A 194 18.17 2.18 10.09
N SER A 195 18.06 3.36 9.50
CA SER A 195 18.79 4.56 9.91
C SER A 195 18.41 5.01 11.33
N ILE A 196 17.18 4.73 11.77
CA ILE A 196 16.67 5.15 13.07
C ILE A 196 16.88 4.07 14.13
N PHE A 197 16.51 2.82 13.84
CA PHE A 197 16.53 1.74 14.82
C PHE A 197 17.81 0.91 14.81
N PHE A 198 18.51 0.85 13.67
CA PHE A 198 19.66 -0.04 13.47
C PHE A 198 20.86 0.67 12.83
N PRO A 199 21.24 1.91 13.25
CA PRO A 199 22.23 2.72 12.54
C PRO A 199 23.61 2.08 12.47
N GLN A 200 23.98 1.25 13.45
CA GLN A 200 25.28 0.57 13.48
C GLN A 200 25.25 -0.82 12.83
N GLN A 201 24.08 -1.29 12.38
CA GLN A 201 23.85 -2.63 11.87
C GLN A 201 23.07 -2.60 10.54
N ILE A 202 23.14 -1.50 9.81
CA ILE A 202 22.41 -1.28 8.55
C ILE A 202 22.72 -2.40 7.55
N GLU A 203 23.98 -2.82 7.44
CA GLU A 203 24.41 -3.86 6.51
C GLU A 203 23.72 -5.22 6.75
N VAL A 204 23.36 -5.51 8.00
CA VAL A 204 22.65 -6.75 8.37
C VAL A 204 21.13 -6.53 8.37
N ALA A 205 20.66 -5.42 8.94
CA ALA A 205 19.24 -5.16 9.11
C ALA A 205 18.52 -4.86 7.77
N PHE A 206 19.16 -4.10 6.87
CA PHE A 206 18.54 -3.68 5.63
C PHE A 206 18.18 -4.85 4.69
N PRO A 207 19.07 -5.82 4.40
CA PRO A 207 18.70 -7.00 3.61
C PRO A 207 17.54 -7.81 4.22
N ILE A 208 17.51 -7.94 5.55
CA ILE A 208 16.43 -8.63 6.27
C ILE A 208 15.11 -7.88 6.09
N LEU A 209 15.11 -6.54 6.23
CA LEU A 209 13.93 -5.71 6.03
C LEU A 209 13.44 -5.76 4.58
N VAL A 210 14.34 -5.72 3.60
CA VAL A 210 14.02 -5.85 2.18
C VAL A 210 13.37 -7.21 1.89
N ALA A 211 13.94 -8.29 2.44
CA ALA A 211 13.39 -9.62 2.23
C ALA A 211 11.95 -9.75 2.77
N ILE A 212 11.71 -9.32 4.02
CA ILE A 212 10.36 -9.34 4.59
C ILE A 212 9.43 -8.34 3.89
N GLY A 213 9.97 -7.18 3.48
CA GLY A 213 9.25 -6.18 2.72
C GLY A 213 8.61 -6.76 1.46
N ASN A 214 9.39 -7.45 0.65
CA ASN A 214 8.90 -8.05 -0.58
C ASN A 214 7.86 -9.16 -0.34
N LEU A 215 7.95 -9.89 0.77
CA LEU A 215 6.95 -10.92 1.11
C LEU A 215 5.61 -10.32 1.54
N VAL A 216 5.62 -9.17 2.19
CA VAL A 216 4.39 -8.53 2.70
C VAL A 216 3.85 -7.43 1.77
N ASP A 217 4.60 -7.07 0.72
CA ASP A 217 4.23 -6.01 -0.22
C ASP A 217 2.90 -6.27 -0.95
N PRO A 218 2.58 -7.48 -1.45
CA PRO A 218 1.31 -7.72 -2.10
C PRO A 218 0.08 -7.36 -1.25
N PRO A 219 -0.09 -7.89 -0.03
CA PRO A 219 -1.24 -7.51 0.81
C PRO A 219 -1.13 -6.08 1.37
N ALA A 220 0.08 -5.53 1.56
CA ALA A 220 0.26 -4.13 1.93
C ALA A 220 -0.29 -3.20 0.84
N THR A 221 0.13 -3.42 -0.40
CA THR A 221 -0.30 -2.62 -1.55
C THR A 221 -1.79 -2.80 -1.82
N MET A 222 -2.33 -3.99 -1.58
CA MET A 222 -3.77 -4.23 -1.67
C MET A 222 -4.56 -3.32 -0.73
N ILE A 223 -4.14 -3.18 0.53
CA ILE A 223 -4.77 -2.26 1.48
C ILE A 223 -4.56 -0.81 1.06
N ASN A 224 -3.32 -0.42 0.75
CA ASN A 224 -3.01 0.95 0.38
C ASN A 224 -3.92 1.40 -0.76
N SER A 225 -3.88 0.69 -1.87
CA SER A 225 -4.55 1.11 -3.09
C SER A 225 -6.06 0.94 -3.06
N ALA A 226 -6.59 -0.16 -2.50
CA ALA A 226 -8.04 -0.28 -2.32
C ALA A 226 -8.59 0.73 -1.32
N GLY A 227 -7.77 1.14 -0.35
CA GLY A 227 -8.09 2.19 0.61
C GLY A 227 -8.26 3.56 -0.05
N ASP A 228 -7.51 3.88 -1.11
CA ASP A 228 -7.66 5.14 -1.86
C ASP A 228 -9.10 5.32 -2.36
N TYR A 229 -9.69 4.26 -2.91
CA TYR A 229 -11.09 4.25 -3.33
C TYR A 229 -12.04 4.44 -2.14
N VAL A 230 -11.76 3.80 -1.01
CA VAL A 230 -12.62 3.90 0.18
C VAL A 230 -12.55 5.29 0.83
N VAL A 231 -11.39 5.93 0.85
CA VAL A 231 -11.22 7.29 1.37
C VAL A 231 -12.05 8.30 0.57
N CYS A 232 -12.26 8.08 -0.73
CA CYS A 232 -13.12 8.93 -1.54
C CYS A 232 -14.54 9.07 -0.97
N TYR A 233 -15.09 8.05 -0.29
CA TYR A 233 -16.40 8.13 0.36
C TYR A 233 -16.43 9.19 1.47
N ILE A 234 -15.36 9.25 2.27
CA ILE A 234 -15.25 10.20 3.38
C ILE A 234 -15.11 11.62 2.82
N VAL A 235 -14.25 11.79 1.82
CA VAL A 235 -14.03 13.11 1.19
C VAL A 235 -15.29 13.57 0.49
N ALA A 236 -15.97 12.72 -0.30
CA ALA A 236 -17.24 13.06 -0.94
C ALA A 236 -18.33 13.48 0.07
N ARG A 237 -18.35 12.84 1.24
CA ARG A 237 -19.27 13.29 2.30
C ARG A 237 -18.97 14.68 2.83
N VAL A 238 -17.70 15.04 2.91
CA VAL A 238 -17.27 16.36 3.42
C VAL A 238 -17.53 17.45 2.38
N THR A 239 -17.27 17.17 1.10
CA THR A 239 -17.42 18.15 0.01
C THR A 239 -18.86 18.29 -0.46
N ASP A 240 -19.57 17.18 -0.65
CA ASP A 240 -20.88 17.12 -1.29
C ASP A 240 -22.04 16.85 -0.31
N GLY A 241 -21.71 16.67 0.97
CA GLY A 241 -22.71 16.48 2.04
C GLY A 241 -23.11 15.02 2.25
N LYS A 242 -23.94 14.79 3.27
CA LYS A 242 -24.26 13.43 3.75
C LYS A 242 -25.00 12.56 2.74
N ASP A 243 -25.76 13.17 1.85
CA ASP A 243 -26.68 12.47 0.94
C ASP A 243 -26.10 12.32 -0.48
N TRP A 244 -24.78 12.54 -0.65
CA TRP A 244 -24.12 12.48 -1.94
C TRP A 244 -24.33 11.14 -2.64
N LEU A 245 -24.20 10.04 -1.91
CA LEU A 245 -24.31 8.68 -2.45
C LEU A 245 -25.77 8.34 -2.81
N ASP A 246 -26.73 8.74 -1.98
CA ASP A 246 -28.15 8.51 -2.25
C ASP A 246 -28.59 9.26 -3.49
N ARG A 247 -28.10 10.51 -3.70
CA ARG A 247 -28.32 11.27 -4.93
C ARG A 247 -27.69 10.57 -6.15
N ALA A 248 -26.47 10.05 -6.01
CA ALA A 248 -25.79 9.33 -7.08
C ALA A 248 -26.54 8.05 -7.47
N ILE A 249 -27.03 7.29 -6.49
CA ILE A 249 -27.82 6.07 -6.71
C ILE A 249 -29.16 6.42 -7.39
N ALA A 250 -29.87 7.44 -6.92
CA ALA A 250 -31.14 7.89 -7.51
C ALA A 250 -30.96 8.34 -8.97
N ALA A 251 -29.91 9.08 -9.29
CA ALA A 251 -29.59 9.54 -10.64
C ALA A 251 -29.33 8.38 -11.62
N ARG A 252 -28.81 7.25 -11.13
CA ARG A 252 -28.59 6.02 -11.94
C ARG A 252 -29.86 5.28 -12.25
N HIS A 253 -30.78 5.23 -11.29
CA HIS A 253 -32.09 4.57 -11.52
C HIS A 253 -33.03 5.36 -12.43
N ALA A 254 -32.72 6.65 -12.67
CA ALA A 254 -33.49 7.52 -13.56
C ALA A 254 -33.03 7.49 -15.03
N LYS A 255 -31.90 6.84 -15.32
CA LYS A 255 -31.39 6.56 -16.67
C LYS A 255 -31.77 5.16 -17.13
#